data_f1598119a690f972981fe052360ae5a1
#
_entry.id   f1598119a690f972981fe052360ae5a1
#
_cell.length_a   1.000
_cell.length_b   1.000
_cell.length_c   1.000
_cell.angle_alpha   90.00
_cell.angle_beta   90.00
_cell.angle_gamma   90.00
#
_symmetry.space_group_name_H-M   'P 1'
#
loop_
_entity.id
_entity.type
_entity.pdbx_description
1 polymer ?
#
loop_
_entity_poly.entity_id
_entity_poly.type
_entity_poly.pdbx_seq_one_letter_code
_entity_poly.pdbx_strand_id
1 'polypeptide(L)'
;MPGRRGHPTALVMGEDGIETCLHSLYDPIREAGSFVAGPVDAAVLVFLGTGLGYHLPRSLANNPHVNRVILVERHPELAELAAARLCQGWNGRIEVVTPSTPGGGFPPVPEALDAAALYVVPHPPSLRAHPAWYDHYRILLATVGRTGPAAARTQAAGRPLTILVPFEAYYVQRECIHGLESLGHRVVVLDCRGREGDEASLFGEALRGERPDLVLSINMRGLDRRGVAAQMLRRLGIPLALWFVDSPEFILYGEALPPADGCHVFLWEKSYLPAVAAQGYRVSYLPLAADVRLAGAARVEERFSAGLSFVGNSLASGFLARLAVKFPVTAQVMAFAGEAVERIIAARGDQLQLVDQLVAEGGRFLPDDDARLFFRAYLLHSATSAYRTRLLGQLLPLGLTFFGDPDGWRKVFGSAIDARPDVNYFRETPAVYASSAVNVNATSLQMPHTVNQRVFDVPLCGGFLLTDRQGALGELFAENEVALYDGISDVAETARCYLEREGLRREIAERARRRVLGEHTYGHRMRKMIAEVLGAAARPA
;
A
#
# COMPACT_ATOMS: atom_id res chain seq x y z
N MET A 1 -23.75 -35.95 -8.85
CA MET A 1 -25.15 -36.39 -8.90
C MET A 1 -25.43 -37.06 -10.26
N PRO A 2 -26.23 -38.11 -10.36
CA PRO A 2 -26.62 -38.66 -11.65
C PRO A 2 -27.65 -37.76 -12.33
N GLY A 3 -27.38 -37.37 -13.58
CA GLY A 3 -28.38 -36.73 -14.44
C GLY A 3 -29.43 -37.71 -14.93
N ARG A 4 -30.58 -37.24 -15.40
CA ARG A 4 -31.70 -38.08 -15.81
C ARG A 4 -31.41 -39.03 -17.00
N ARG A 5 -30.37 -38.73 -17.80
CA ARG A 5 -29.87 -39.61 -18.86
C ARG A 5 -28.66 -40.45 -18.50
N GLY A 6 -28.38 -40.61 -17.20
CA GLY A 6 -27.29 -41.45 -16.70
C GLY A 6 -25.89 -40.81 -16.67
N HIS A 7 -25.75 -39.62 -17.22
CA HIS A 7 -24.48 -38.87 -17.14
C HIS A 7 -24.41 -38.01 -15.88
N PRO A 8 -23.29 -38.00 -15.13
CA PRO A 8 -23.19 -37.22 -13.90
C PRO A 8 -23.17 -35.71 -14.16
N THR A 9 -23.67 -34.94 -13.17
CA THR A 9 -23.45 -33.51 -13.03
C THR A 9 -22.81 -33.20 -11.70
N ALA A 10 -22.29 -31.98 -11.50
CA ALA A 10 -21.69 -31.52 -10.25
C ALA A 10 -22.47 -30.32 -9.71
N LEU A 11 -22.66 -30.32 -8.38
CA LEU A 11 -23.09 -29.15 -7.62
C LEU A 11 -21.86 -28.57 -6.92
N VAL A 12 -21.68 -27.26 -7.01
CA VAL A 12 -20.63 -26.54 -6.29
C VAL A 12 -21.25 -25.40 -5.50
N MET A 13 -20.68 -25.09 -4.35
CA MET A 13 -21.04 -23.92 -3.56
C MET A 13 -20.42 -22.69 -4.24
N GLY A 14 -21.27 -21.75 -4.66
CA GLY A 14 -20.82 -20.49 -5.26
C GLY A 14 -20.22 -19.51 -4.23
N GLU A 15 -19.59 -18.45 -4.72
CA GLU A 15 -19.04 -17.38 -3.87
C GLU A 15 -20.13 -16.64 -3.08
N ASP A 16 -21.36 -16.68 -3.56
CA ASP A 16 -22.56 -16.12 -2.92
C ASP A 16 -23.21 -17.06 -1.88
N GLY A 17 -22.62 -18.25 -1.65
CA GLY A 17 -23.16 -19.28 -0.79
C GLY A 17 -24.33 -20.07 -1.39
N ILE A 18 -24.63 -19.92 -2.69
CA ILE A 18 -25.70 -20.63 -3.40
C ILE A 18 -25.12 -21.85 -4.13
N GLU A 19 -25.78 -23.00 -3.99
CA GLU A 19 -25.41 -24.19 -4.77
C GLU A 19 -25.70 -23.98 -6.26
N THR A 20 -24.67 -24.09 -7.08
CA THR A 20 -24.74 -23.95 -8.54
C THR A 20 -24.50 -25.29 -9.22
N CYS A 21 -25.42 -25.68 -10.10
CA CYS A 21 -25.26 -26.87 -10.93
C CYS A 21 -24.36 -26.55 -12.12
N LEU A 22 -23.25 -27.28 -12.26
CA LEU A 22 -22.27 -27.03 -13.31
C LEU A 22 -22.67 -27.59 -14.67
N HIS A 23 -23.59 -28.55 -14.70
CA HIS A 23 -24.12 -29.13 -15.94
C HIS A 23 -25.60 -29.43 -15.78
N SER A 24 -26.31 -29.53 -16.92
CA SER A 24 -27.73 -29.86 -16.97
C SER A 24 -28.05 -31.13 -16.17
N LEU A 25 -29.06 -31.07 -15.32
CA LEU A 25 -29.60 -32.23 -14.62
C LEU A 25 -30.27 -33.23 -15.56
N TYR A 26 -30.62 -32.80 -16.78
CA TYR A 26 -31.30 -33.63 -17.73
C TYR A 26 -30.36 -34.30 -18.74
N ASP A 27 -29.54 -33.50 -19.48
CA ASP A 27 -28.59 -33.97 -20.47
C ASP A 27 -27.32 -33.11 -20.49
N PRO A 28 -26.36 -33.43 -19.61
CA PRO A 28 -25.13 -32.64 -19.47
C PRO A 28 -24.21 -32.69 -20.69
N ILE A 29 -24.26 -33.78 -21.46
CA ILE A 29 -23.44 -33.89 -22.69
C ILE A 29 -23.98 -32.99 -23.82
N ARG A 30 -25.31 -32.94 -23.98
CA ARG A 30 -25.94 -32.04 -24.96
C ARG A 30 -25.67 -30.58 -24.60
N GLU A 31 -25.85 -30.22 -23.36
CA GLU A 31 -25.55 -28.85 -22.89
C GLU A 31 -24.08 -28.48 -23.12
N ALA A 32 -23.14 -29.37 -22.75
CA ALA A 32 -21.72 -29.15 -22.96
C ALA A 32 -21.36 -28.90 -24.43
N GLY A 33 -22.17 -29.34 -25.37
CA GLY A 33 -22.03 -29.01 -26.79
C GLY A 33 -22.10 -27.52 -27.09
N SER A 34 -22.78 -26.73 -26.26
CA SER A 34 -22.86 -25.27 -26.39
C SER A 34 -21.59 -24.54 -25.88
N PHE A 35 -20.71 -25.23 -25.16
CA PHE A 35 -19.45 -24.70 -24.62
C PHE A 35 -18.22 -25.14 -25.44
N VAL A 36 -18.41 -25.89 -26.51
CA VAL A 36 -17.33 -26.40 -27.35
C VAL A 36 -16.69 -25.28 -28.16
N ALA A 37 -15.35 -25.18 -28.13
CA ALA A 37 -14.65 -24.30 -29.07
C ALA A 37 -14.87 -24.75 -30.51
N GLY A 38 -15.27 -23.81 -31.36
CA GLY A 38 -15.21 -23.99 -32.81
C GLY A 38 -13.76 -24.06 -33.32
N PRO A 39 -13.56 -24.17 -34.66
CA PRO A 39 -12.22 -24.04 -35.23
C PRO A 39 -11.64 -22.66 -34.96
N VAL A 40 -10.43 -22.61 -34.39
CA VAL A 40 -9.71 -21.38 -34.03
C VAL A 40 -8.26 -21.47 -34.50
N ASP A 41 -7.67 -20.33 -34.83
CA ASP A 41 -6.26 -20.23 -35.18
C ASP A 41 -5.46 -19.95 -33.90
N ALA A 42 -5.31 -20.99 -33.04
CA ALA A 42 -4.61 -20.89 -31.77
C ALA A 42 -3.87 -22.19 -31.46
N ALA A 43 -2.59 -22.09 -31.05
CA ALA A 43 -1.79 -23.24 -30.63
C ALA A 43 -2.10 -23.70 -29.20
N VAL A 44 -2.75 -22.84 -28.39
CA VAL A 44 -3.06 -23.10 -26.98
C VAL A 44 -4.55 -22.84 -26.73
N LEU A 45 -5.25 -23.82 -26.15
CA LEU A 45 -6.59 -23.60 -25.59
C LEU A 45 -6.51 -23.42 -24.07
N VAL A 46 -7.15 -22.37 -23.57
CA VAL A 46 -7.29 -22.13 -22.13
C VAL A 46 -8.77 -22.30 -21.76
N PHE A 47 -9.08 -23.31 -20.98
CA PHE A 47 -10.42 -23.54 -20.48
C PHE A 47 -10.61 -22.81 -19.15
N LEU A 48 -11.46 -21.76 -19.15
CA LEU A 48 -11.87 -21.07 -17.93
C LEU A 48 -13.11 -21.76 -17.34
N GLY A 49 -12.87 -22.57 -16.32
CA GLY A 49 -13.82 -23.52 -15.79
C GLY A 49 -13.90 -24.76 -16.67
N THR A 50 -13.84 -25.91 -16.05
CA THR A 50 -13.88 -27.20 -16.75
C THR A 50 -15.20 -27.93 -16.51
N GLY A 51 -15.87 -27.65 -15.39
CA GLY A 51 -16.92 -28.51 -14.90
C GLY A 51 -16.45 -29.97 -14.88
N LEU A 52 -17.25 -30.89 -15.37
CA LEU A 52 -16.87 -32.31 -15.53
C LEU A 52 -16.11 -32.60 -16.83
N GLY A 53 -15.70 -31.59 -17.59
CA GLY A 53 -14.85 -31.72 -18.77
C GLY A 53 -15.54 -32.27 -20.04
N TYR A 54 -16.87 -32.29 -20.12
CA TYR A 54 -17.59 -32.87 -21.27
C TYR A 54 -17.34 -32.15 -22.59
N HIS A 55 -17.05 -30.85 -22.58
CA HIS A 55 -16.81 -30.04 -23.79
C HIS A 55 -15.35 -30.08 -24.28
N LEU A 56 -14.40 -30.56 -23.45
CA LEU A 56 -12.98 -30.50 -23.73
C LEU A 56 -12.56 -31.39 -24.93
N PRO A 57 -12.89 -32.70 -24.97
CA PRO A 57 -12.46 -33.55 -26.08
C PRO A 57 -12.97 -33.09 -27.45
N ARG A 58 -14.22 -32.60 -27.49
CA ARG A 58 -14.79 -32.09 -28.76
C ARG A 58 -14.19 -30.77 -29.19
N SER A 59 -13.80 -29.91 -28.25
CA SER A 59 -13.06 -28.68 -28.54
C SER A 59 -11.69 -28.99 -29.17
N LEU A 60 -11.00 -30.03 -28.69
CA LEU A 60 -9.74 -30.47 -29.30
C LEU A 60 -9.93 -31.17 -30.65
N ALA A 61 -10.99 -31.95 -30.81
CA ALA A 61 -11.31 -32.56 -32.11
C ALA A 61 -11.56 -31.50 -33.19
N ASN A 62 -12.15 -30.37 -32.85
CA ASN A 62 -12.32 -29.22 -33.74
C ASN A 62 -11.01 -28.45 -34.02
N ASN A 63 -9.95 -28.66 -33.18
CA ASN A 63 -8.68 -27.92 -33.23
C ASN A 63 -7.50 -28.90 -33.15
N PRO A 64 -7.29 -29.76 -34.15
CA PRO A 64 -6.28 -30.83 -34.08
C PRO A 64 -4.83 -30.36 -34.07
N HIS A 65 -4.59 -29.10 -34.42
CA HIS A 65 -3.27 -28.46 -34.39
C HIS A 65 -2.88 -27.97 -32.96
N VAL A 66 -3.82 -27.92 -32.03
CA VAL A 66 -3.56 -27.53 -30.64
C VAL A 66 -2.72 -28.62 -29.96
N ASN A 67 -1.59 -28.21 -29.41
CA ASN A 67 -0.65 -29.10 -28.71
C ASN A 67 -0.48 -28.79 -27.22
N ARG A 68 -1.13 -27.74 -26.73
CA ARG A 68 -1.07 -27.30 -25.33
C ARG A 68 -2.46 -26.88 -24.86
N VAL A 69 -2.82 -27.35 -23.66
CA VAL A 69 -4.07 -27.01 -22.97
C VAL A 69 -3.77 -26.51 -21.58
N ILE A 70 -4.42 -25.45 -21.17
CA ILE A 70 -4.39 -24.93 -19.81
C ILE A 70 -5.80 -25.04 -19.22
N LEU A 71 -5.93 -25.76 -18.12
CA LEU A 71 -7.15 -25.89 -17.37
C LEU A 71 -7.13 -24.93 -16.17
N VAL A 72 -7.93 -23.89 -16.20
CA VAL A 72 -8.10 -22.96 -15.07
C VAL A 72 -9.37 -23.35 -14.34
N GLU A 73 -9.23 -24.02 -13.21
CA GLU A 73 -10.38 -24.57 -12.46
C GLU A 73 -10.28 -24.25 -10.98
N ARG A 74 -11.38 -23.78 -10.40
CA ARG A 74 -11.48 -23.43 -8.98
C ARG A 74 -11.44 -24.63 -8.06
N HIS A 75 -11.94 -25.76 -8.54
CA HIS A 75 -12.07 -27.01 -7.78
C HIS A 75 -11.02 -28.02 -8.25
N PRO A 76 -10.02 -28.38 -7.40
CA PRO A 76 -8.96 -29.32 -7.77
C PRO A 76 -9.49 -30.67 -8.30
N GLU A 77 -10.54 -31.18 -7.70
CA GLU A 77 -11.16 -32.45 -8.07
C GLU A 77 -11.76 -32.42 -9.48
N LEU A 78 -12.32 -31.30 -9.87
CA LEU A 78 -12.86 -31.11 -11.24
C LEU A 78 -11.73 -30.94 -12.24
N ALA A 79 -10.65 -30.26 -11.86
CA ALA A 79 -9.46 -30.13 -12.69
C ALA A 79 -8.81 -31.50 -12.99
N GLU A 80 -8.70 -32.35 -11.97
CA GLU A 80 -8.19 -33.73 -12.12
C GLU A 80 -9.07 -34.58 -13.03
N LEU A 81 -10.40 -34.54 -12.84
CA LEU A 81 -11.35 -35.23 -13.71
C LEU A 81 -11.29 -34.76 -15.17
N ALA A 82 -11.17 -33.45 -15.39
CA ALA A 82 -11.05 -32.86 -16.70
C ALA A 82 -9.74 -33.28 -17.38
N ALA A 83 -8.62 -33.22 -16.67
CA ALA A 83 -7.32 -33.65 -17.18
C ALA A 83 -7.30 -35.15 -17.51
N ALA A 84 -7.85 -36.02 -16.64
CA ALA A 84 -7.95 -37.46 -16.89
C ALA A 84 -8.79 -37.76 -18.13
N ARG A 85 -9.85 -36.99 -18.38
CA ARG A 85 -10.70 -37.14 -19.56
C ARG A 85 -9.99 -36.76 -20.87
N LEU A 86 -9.12 -35.75 -20.82
CA LEU A 86 -8.27 -35.37 -21.95
C LEU A 86 -7.20 -36.43 -22.26
N CYS A 87 -6.55 -36.99 -21.24
CA CYS A 87 -5.49 -37.98 -21.40
C CYS A 87 -5.95 -39.28 -22.10
N GLN A 88 -7.26 -39.56 -22.16
CA GLN A 88 -7.82 -40.76 -22.81
C GLN A 88 -7.76 -40.75 -24.35
N GLY A 89 -7.44 -39.62 -24.98
CA GLY A 89 -7.43 -39.55 -26.45
C GLY A 89 -6.62 -38.39 -27.05
N TRP A 90 -5.85 -37.69 -26.22
CA TRP A 90 -5.06 -36.55 -26.66
C TRP A 90 -3.67 -36.56 -26.00
N ASN A 91 -2.61 -36.39 -26.79
CA ASN A 91 -1.21 -36.53 -26.36
C ASN A 91 -0.49 -35.18 -26.18
N GLY A 92 -1.18 -34.05 -26.15
CA GLY A 92 -0.56 -32.75 -25.97
C GLY A 92 -0.25 -32.44 -24.50
N ARG A 93 0.37 -31.30 -24.26
CA ARG A 93 0.73 -30.83 -22.91
C ARG A 93 -0.48 -30.27 -22.19
N ILE A 94 -0.79 -30.82 -21.01
CA ILE A 94 -1.84 -30.32 -20.10
C ILE A 94 -1.16 -29.62 -18.93
N GLU A 95 -1.60 -28.40 -18.65
CA GLU A 95 -1.22 -27.63 -17.47
C GLU A 95 -2.48 -27.26 -16.68
N VAL A 96 -2.39 -27.39 -15.36
CA VAL A 96 -3.54 -27.14 -14.49
C VAL A 96 -3.24 -25.94 -13.60
N VAL A 97 -4.15 -24.99 -13.56
CA VAL A 97 -4.16 -23.83 -12.70
C VAL A 97 -5.34 -23.96 -11.74
N THR A 98 -5.05 -24.42 -10.53
CA THR A 98 -6.04 -24.67 -9.49
C THR A 98 -5.44 -24.37 -8.11
N PRO A 99 -6.22 -23.94 -7.10
CA PRO A 99 -5.69 -23.72 -5.75
C PRO A 99 -5.13 -25.01 -5.16
N SER A 100 -4.06 -24.90 -4.39
CA SER A 100 -3.45 -26.05 -3.68
C SER A 100 -4.35 -26.58 -2.54
N THR A 101 -5.26 -25.75 -2.02
CA THR A 101 -6.22 -26.10 -0.98
C THR A 101 -7.57 -25.44 -1.27
N PRO A 102 -8.70 -26.03 -0.81
CA PRO A 102 -10.00 -25.38 -0.85
C PRO A 102 -9.94 -24.01 -0.15
N GLY A 103 -10.36 -22.95 -0.83
CA GLY A 103 -10.22 -21.58 -0.33
C GLY A 103 -8.87 -20.91 -0.57
N GLY A 104 -7.89 -21.62 -1.14
CA GLY A 104 -6.56 -21.09 -1.46
C GLY A 104 -6.56 -19.93 -2.46
N GLY A 105 -5.46 -19.15 -2.47
CA GLY A 105 -5.27 -18.00 -3.33
C GLY A 105 -5.24 -18.30 -4.83
N PHE A 106 -4.88 -17.31 -5.63
CA PHE A 106 -4.85 -17.39 -7.09
C PHE A 106 -3.48 -17.86 -7.60
N PRO A 107 -3.32 -19.14 -8.02
CA PRO A 107 -2.07 -19.61 -8.61
C PRO A 107 -1.69 -18.83 -9.87
N PRO A 108 -0.40 -18.66 -10.15
CA PRO A 108 0.05 -17.98 -11.36
C PRO A 108 -0.33 -18.77 -12.62
N VAL A 109 -0.70 -18.09 -13.68
CA VAL A 109 -0.83 -18.69 -15.00
C VAL A 109 0.58 -18.96 -15.58
N PRO A 110 0.80 -20.04 -16.36
CA PRO A 110 2.10 -20.34 -16.96
C PRO A 110 2.71 -19.15 -17.72
N GLU A 111 4.03 -18.94 -17.58
CA GLU A 111 4.71 -17.73 -18.08
C GLU A 111 4.87 -17.68 -19.59
N ALA A 112 5.11 -18.81 -20.23
CA ALA A 112 5.36 -18.88 -21.68
C ALA A 112 4.07 -18.97 -22.48
N LEU A 113 3.30 -17.89 -22.53
CA LEU A 113 2.09 -17.78 -23.35
C LEU A 113 2.26 -16.68 -24.40
N ASP A 114 2.09 -17.03 -25.68
CA ASP A 114 2.00 -16.07 -26.78
C ASP A 114 0.53 -15.78 -27.09
N ALA A 115 0.15 -14.52 -27.24
CA ALA A 115 -1.23 -14.12 -27.49
C ALA A 115 -1.74 -14.53 -28.86
N ALA A 116 -0.88 -14.49 -29.85
CA ALA A 116 -1.25 -14.91 -31.21
C ALA A 116 -1.61 -16.39 -31.27
N ALA A 117 -1.22 -17.15 -30.23
CA ALA A 117 -1.40 -18.58 -30.14
C ALA A 117 -2.46 -19.04 -29.13
N LEU A 118 -3.20 -18.10 -28.47
CA LEU A 118 -4.05 -18.42 -27.34
C LEU A 118 -5.53 -18.17 -27.63
N TYR A 119 -6.38 -19.13 -27.34
CA TYR A 119 -7.83 -18.97 -27.34
C TYR A 119 -8.46 -19.42 -26.02
N VAL A 120 -9.31 -18.57 -25.46
CA VAL A 120 -9.98 -18.81 -24.15
C VAL A 120 -11.37 -19.38 -24.37
N VAL A 121 -11.63 -20.55 -23.79
CA VAL A 121 -12.91 -21.25 -23.84
C VAL A 121 -13.59 -21.14 -22.46
N PRO A 122 -14.62 -20.30 -22.32
CA PRO A 122 -15.31 -20.15 -21.04
C PRO A 122 -16.29 -21.29 -20.80
N HIS A 123 -16.44 -21.71 -19.53
CA HIS A 123 -17.52 -22.57 -19.05
C HIS A 123 -18.50 -21.74 -18.21
N PRO A 124 -19.60 -21.22 -18.81
CA PRO A 124 -20.48 -20.25 -18.14
C PRO A 124 -21.01 -20.67 -16.76
N PRO A 125 -21.39 -21.95 -16.51
CA PRO A 125 -21.82 -22.35 -15.17
C PRO A 125 -20.73 -22.19 -14.09
N SER A 126 -19.46 -22.56 -14.40
CA SER A 126 -18.34 -22.36 -13.48
C SER A 126 -18.10 -20.87 -13.22
N LEU A 127 -18.15 -20.04 -14.29
CA LEU A 127 -17.95 -18.58 -14.17
C LEU A 127 -19.04 -17.94 -13.29
N ARG A 128 -20.29 -18.41 -13.36
CA ARG A 128 -21.36 -17.90 -12.50
C ARG A 128 -21.19 -18.32 -11.05
N ALA A 129 -20.72 -19.54 -10.80
CA ALA A 129 -20.49 -20.02 -9.44
C ALA A 129 -19.35 -19.26 -8.73
N HIS A 130 -18.29 -18.92 -9.48
CA HIS A 130 -17.09 -18.28 -8.93
C HIS A 130 -16.64 -17.10 -9.79
N PRO A 131 -17.44 -16.02 -9.88
CA PRO A 131 -17.13 -14.90 -10.76
C PRO A 131 -15.79 -14.24 -10.42
N ALA A 132 -15.48 -14.03 -9.15
CA ALA A 132 -14.24 -13.40 -8.73
C ALA A 132 -12.99 -14.23 -9.11
N TRP A 133 -13.07 -15.56 -8.99
CA TRP A 133 -11.99 -16.45 -9.42
C TRP A 133 -11.74 -16.38 -10.93
N TYR A 134 -12.77 -16.53 -11.74
CA TYR A 134 -12.61 -16.61 -13.19
C TYR A 134 -12.37 -15.26 -13.85
N ASP A 135 -12.90 -14.16 -13.31
CA ASP A 135 -12.59 -12.81 -13.78
C ASP A 135 -11.12 -12.45 -13.57
N HIS A 136 -10.51 -12.89 -12.47
CA HIS A 136 -9.07 -12.75 -12.27
C HIS A 136 -8.29 -13.30 -13.48
N TYR A 137 -8.55 -14.54 -13.86
CA TYR A 137 -7.85 -15.17 -14.99
C TYR A 137 -8.25 -14.59 -16.34
N ARG A 138 -9.50 -14.21 -16.53
CA ARG A 138 -9.96 -13.54 -17.76
C ARG A 138 -9.19 -12.24 -18.00
N ILE A 139 -8.99 -11.44 -16.96
CA ILE A 139 -8.23 -10.18 -17.04
C ILE A 139 -6.75 -10.47 -17.30
N LEU A 140 -6.14 -11.41 -16.58
CA LEU A 140 -4.74 -11.79 -16.80
C LEU A 140 -4.50 -12.29 -18.23
N LEU A 141 -5.35 -13.17 -18.73
CA LEU A 141 -5.23 -13.74 -20.06
C LEU A 141 -5.40 -12.69 -21.16
N ALA A 142 -6.19 -11.65 -20.94
CA ALA A 142 -6.32 -10.52 -21.86
C ALA A 142 -5.03 -9.69 -22.01
N THR A 143 -4.07 -9.83 -21.08
CA THR A 143 -2.75 -9.18 -21.16
C THR A 143 -1.68 -10.05 -21.84
N VAL A 144 -1.98 -11.33 -22.12
CA VAL A 144 -1.07 -12.24 -22.81
C VAL A 144 -0.79 -11.74 -24.23
N GLY A 145 0.47 -11.78 -24.66
CA GLY A 145 0.92 -11.37 -26.00
C GLY A 145 1.23 -9.91 -26.20
N ARG A 146 1.14 -9.12 -25.16
CA ARG A 146 1.61 -7.73 -25.16
C ARG A 146 3.02 -7.59 -24.64
N THR A 147 3.73 -8.69 -24.42
CA THR A 147 5.12 -8.73 -23.97
C THR A 147 6.04 -8.14 -25.04
N GLY A 148 6.38 -6.86 -24.87
CA GLY A 148 7.58 -6.32 -25.51
C GLY A 148 8.81 -6.80 -24.71
N PRO A 149 9.97 -7.02 -25.34
CA PRO A 149 11.15 -7.50 -24.65
C PRO A 149 11.53 -6.52 -23.51
N ALA A 150 11.59 -7.03 -22.27
CA ALA A 150 12.05 -6.29 -21.09
C ALA A 150 13.46 -5.70 -21.30
N ALA A 151 14.26 -6.33 -22.17
CA ALA A 151 15.62 -5.91 -22.50
C ALA A 151 15.74 -4.56 -23.25
N ALA A 152 14.68 -4.07 -23.89
CA ALA A 152 14.74 -2.79 -24.62
C ALA A 152 14.50 -1.55 -23.72
N ARG A 153 14.10 -1.76 -22.46
CA ARG A 153 13.72 -0.66 -21.55
C ARG A 153 14.88 -0.08 -20.74
N THR A 154 16.01 -0.78 -20.64
CA THR A 154 17.21 -0.31 -19.93
C THR A 154 17.97 0.82 -20.61
N GLN A 155 17.57 1.27 -21.79
CA GLN A 155 18.21 2.38 -22.54
C GLN A 155 17.50 3.73 -22.37
N ALA A 156 16.70 3.92 -21.33
CA ALA A 156 15.94 5.16 -21.11
C ALA A 156 16.76 6.29 -20.44
N ALA A 157 18.08 6.27 -20.53
CA ALA A 157 18.92 7.34 -20.03
C ALA A 157 18.61 8.67 -20.77
N GLY A 158 18.05 9.64 -20.05
CA GLY A 158 17.88 11.01 -20.53
C GLY A 158 16.56 11.34 -21.24
N ARG A 159 15.61 10.42 -21.42
CA ARG A 159 14.27 10.75 -21.95
C ARG A 159 13.21 10.89 -20.84
N PRO A 160 12.15 11.69 -21.07
CA PRO A 160 10.98 11.66 -20.21
C PRO A 160 10.37 10.24 -20.13
N LEU A 161 10.09 9.77 -18.89
CA LEU A 161 9.41 8.50 -18.64
C LEU A 161 7.90 8.69 -18.62
N THR A 162 7.16 7.64 -18.98
CA THR A 162 5.73 7.55 -18.71
C THR A 162 5.53 6.73 -17.45
N ILE A 163 4.99 7.34 -16.39
CA ILE A 163 4.80 6.71 -15.08
C ILE A 163 3.31 6.65 -14.77
N LEU A 164 2.79 5.45 -14.53
CA LEU A 164 1.39 5.26 -14.15
C LEU A 164 1.29 5.29 -12.62
N VAL A 165 0.37 6.11 -12.11
CA VAL A 165 0.11 6.27 -10.68
C VAL A 165 -1.38 6.00 -10.41
N PRO A 166 -1.75 4.87 -9.77
CA PRO A 166 -3.11 4.68 -9.28
C PRO A 166 -3.41 5.69 -8.18
N PHE A 167 -4.58 6.33 -8.24
CA PHE A 167 -4.92 7.47 -7.42
C PHE A 167 -6.25 7.26 -6.67
N GLU A 168 -6.19 7.33 -5.34
CA GLU A 168 -7.34 7.27 -4.44
C GLU A 168 -7.50 8.52 -3.56
N ALA A 169 -6.77 9.60 -3.87
CA ALA A 169 -6.64 10.80 -3.05
C ALA A 169 -6.04 10.52 -1.65
N TYR A 170 -5.21 9.50 -1.55
CA TYR A 170 -4.48 9.15 -0.33
C TYR A 170 -3.28 10.08 -0.10
N TYR A 171 -2.75 10.10 1.11
CA TYR A 171 -1.57 10.90 1.48
C TYR A 171 -0.40 10.68 0.52
N VAL A 172 0.37 11.70 0.28
CA VAL A 172 1.56 11.81 -0.56
C VAL A 172 1.40 11.46 -2.04
N GLN A 173 0.24 10.98 -2.49
CA GLN A 173 0.04 10.67 -3.92
C GLN A 173 0.15 11.91 -4.82
N ARG A 174 -0.48 13.02 -4.42
CA ARG A 174 -0.43 14.29 -5.17
C ARG A 174 0.97 14.91 -5.19
N GLU A 175 1.68 14.75 -4.08
CA GLU A 175 3.05 15.21 -3.90
C GLU A 175 4.01 14.41 -4.80
N CYS A 176 3.83 13.10 -4.88
CA CYS A 176 4.60 12.24 -5.79
C CYS A 176 4.32 12.56 -7.26
N ILE A 177 3.04 12.73 -7.65
CA ILE A 177 2.65 13.11 -9.01
C ILE A 177 3.35 14.42 -9.39
N HIS A 178 3.23 15.46 -8.55
CA HIS A 178 3.89 16.73 -8.80
C HIS A 178 5.42 16.62 -8.83
N GLY A 179 6.00 15.81 -7.93
CA GLY A 179 7.42 15.52 -7.92
C GLY A 179 7.91 14.89 -9.24
N LEU A 180 7.16 13.94 -9.79
CA LEU A 180 7.46 13.31 -11.08
C LEU A 180 7.33 14.29 -12.26
N GLU A 181 6.26 15.08 -12.29
CA GLU A 181 6.01 16.10 -13.31
C GLU A 181 7.11 17.19 -13.30
N SER A 182 7.56 17.61 -12.10
CA SER A 182 8.63 18.59 -11.94
C SER A 182 9.99 18.11 -12.46
N LEU A 183 10.16 16.79 -12.57
CA LEU A 183 11.33 16.14 -13.20
C LEU A 183 11.17 15.97 -14.73
N GLY A 184 10.08 16.46 -15.32
CA GLY A 184 9.81 16.36 -16.75
C GLY A 184 9.23 15.00 -17.19
N HIS A 185 8.77 14.15 -16.27
CA HIS A 185 8.14 12.89 -16.60
C HIS A 185 6.66 13.05 -16.93
N ARG A 186 6.14 12.20 -17.81
CA ARG A 186 4.71 12.13 -18.11
C ARG A 186 4.04 11.23 -17.07
N VAL A 187 3.13 11.78 -16.27
CA VAL A 187 2.36 11.01 -15.30
C VAL A 187 0.99 10.66 -15.86
N VAL A 188 0.66 9.36 -15.85
CA VAL A 188 -0.67 8.84 -16.18
C VAL A 188 -1.36 8.53 -14.86
N VAL A 189 -2.33 9.35 -14.49
CA VAL A 189 -3.11 9.17 -13.27
C VAL A 189 -4.27 8.22 -13.55
N LEU A 190 -4.26 7.05 -12.89
CA LEU A 190 -5.37 6.10 -12.94
C LEU A 190 -6.31 6.39 -11.76
N ASP A 191 -7.43 7.04 -12.03
CA ASP A 191 -8.39 7.41 -10.98
C ASP A 191 -9.17 6.18 -10.47
N CYS A 192 -8.83 5.72 -9.28
CA CYS A 192 -9.45 4.57 -8.61
C CYS A 192 -10.49 4.98 -7.56
N ARG A 193 -10.78 6.27 -7.38
CA ARG A 193 -11.73 6.74 -6.36
C ARG A 193 -13.14 6.22 -6.60
N GLY A 194 -13.71 5.57 -5.57
CA GLY A 194 -15.06 5.00 -5.65
C GLY A 194 -15.19 3.81 -6.61
N ARG A 195 -14.07 3.18 -6.96
CA ARG A 195 -14.00 2.03 -7.88
C ARG A 195 -13.45 0.78 -7.18
N GLU A 196 -13.76 0.63 -5.89
CA GLU A 196 -13.36 -0.55 -5.11
C GLU A 196 -13.85 -1.84 -5.77
N GLY A 197 -12.93 -2.77 -6.00
CA GLY A 197 -13.17 -4.05 -6.68
C GLY A 197 -12.99 -4.03 -8.20
N ASP A 198 -12.91 -2.85 -8.83
CA ASP A 198 -12.71 -2.68 -10.28
C ASP A 198 -11.23 -2.42 -10.66
N GLU A 199 -10.33 -2.32 -9.69
CA GLU A 199 -8.94 -1.86 -9.87
C GLU A 199 -8.21 -2.66 -10.96
N ALA A 200 -8.33 -3.99 -10.94
CA ALA A 200 -7.70 -4.84 -11.94
C ALA A 200 -8.20 -4.57 -13.37
N SER A 201 -9.49 -4.28 -13.53
CA SER A 201 -10.09 -3.92 -14.81
C SER A 201 -9.58 -2.57 -15.30
N LEU A 202 -9.52 -1.57 -14.41
CA LEU A 202 -8.96 -0.25 -14.69
C LEU A 202 -7.50 -0.33 -15.15
N PHE A 203 -6.68 -1.13 -14.44
CA PHE A 203 -5.31 -1.41 -14.85
C PHE A 203 -5.25 -2.04 -16.25
N GLY A 204 -6.06 -3.07 -16.50
CA GLY A 204 -6.14 -3.72 -17.80
C GLY A 204 -6.50 -2.75 -18.92
N GLU A 205 -7.41 -1.80 -18.70
CA GLU A 205 -7.78 -0.74 -19.64
C GLU A 205 -6.64 0.26 -19.85
N ALA A 206 -6.06 0.77 -18.78
CA ALA A 206 -4.94 1.69 -18.84
C ALA A 206 -3.74 1.10 -19.59
N LEU A 207 -3.39 -0.15 -19.29
CA LEU A 207 -2.28 -0.86 -19.94
C LEU A 207 -2.56 -1.23 -21.41
N ARG A 208 -3.82 -1.18 -21.88
CA ARG A 208 -4.14 -1.29 -23.30
C ARG A 208 -3.82 -0.02 -24.09
N GLY A 209 -4.09 1.15 -23.50
CA GLY A 209 -3.87 2.45 -24.12
C GLY A 209 -2.46 3.02 -23.88
N GLU A 210 -1.92 2.77 -22.71
CA GLU A 210 -0.65 3.32 -22.25
C GLU A 210 0.41 2.23 -22.07
N ARG A 211 1.64 2.58 -22.33
CA ARG A 211 2.81 1.71 -22.07
C ARG A 211 3.72 2.38 -21.05
N PRO A 212 3.40 2.32 -19.76
CA PRO A 212 4.23 2.96 -18.75
C PRO A 212 5.60 2.28 -18.63
N ASP A 213 6.62 3.10 -18.36
CA ASP A 213 7.97 2.63 -18.06
C ASP A 213 8.07 2.14 -16.61
N LEU A 214 7.17 2.62 -15.73
CA LEU A 214 7.13 2.35 -14.30
C LEU A 214 5.70 2.54 -13.78
N VAL A 215 5.31 1.75 -12.80
CA VAL A 215 4.12 2.01 -11.97
C VAL A 215 4.57 2.37 -10.57
N LEU A 216 4.02 3.46 -10.01
CA LEU A 216 4.22 3.86 -8.62
C LEU A 216 2.92 3.71 -7.84
N SER A 217 2.89 2.84 -6.84
CA SER A 217 1.78 2.75 -5.88
C SER A 217 2.23 3.13 -4.47
N ILE A 218 1.40 3.89 -3.77
CA ILE A 218 1.60 4.28 -2.38
C ILE A 218 0.71 3.39 -1.51
N ASN A 219 1.29 2.69 -0.54
CA ASN A 219 0.56 1.80 0.36
C ASN A 219 -0.36 0.80 -0.36
N MET A 220 0.07 0.27 -1.50
CA MET A 220 -0.73 -0.61 -2.39
C MET A 220 -2.04 0.00 -2.89
N ARG A 221 -2.29 1.31 -2.67
CA ARG A 221 -3.52 1.96 -3.11
C ARG A 221 -3.70 1.88 -4.61
N GLY A 222 -4.92 1.50 -5.01
CA GLY A 222 -5.31 1.27 -6.40
C GLY A 222 -4.76 -0.02 -7.02
N LEU A 223 -4.06 -0.87 -6.24
CA LEU A 223 -3.80 -2.25 -6.61
C LEU A 223 -4.94 -3.13 -6.05
N ASP A 224 -5.39 -4.09 -6.83
CA ASP A 224 -6.45 -4.99 -6.40
C ASP A 224 -5.96 -5.99 -5.34
N ARG A 225 -6.82 -6.31 -4.38
CA ARG A 225 -6.52 -7.24 -3.27
C ARG A 225 -6.12 -8.65 -3.71
N ARG A 226 -6.45 -9.05 -4.93
CA ARG A 226 -6.15 -10.37 -5.49
C ARG A 226 -4.80 -10.42 -6.20
N GLY A 227 -4.12 -9.28 -6.36
CA GLY A 227 -2.82 -9.17 -7.00
C GLY A 227 -2.85 -9.31 -8.54
N VAL A 228 -4.00 -9.15 -9.18
CA VAL A 228 -4.14 -9.25 -10.65
C VAL A 228 -3.31 -8.17 -11.34
N ALA A 229 -3.43 -6.92 -10.87
CA ALA A 229 -2.69 -5.78 -11.43
C ALA A 229 -1.18 -6.03 -11.36
N ALA A 230 -0.67 -6.50 -10.21
CA ALA A 230 0.74 -6.81 -10.01
C ALA A 230 1.22 -7.94 -10.94
N GLN A 231 0.41 -8.99 -11.13
CA GLN A 231 0.73 -10.07 -12.08
C GLN A 231 0.72 -9.59 -13.54
N MET A 232 -0.20 -8.69 -13.92
CA MET A 232 -0.19 -8.05 -15.26
C MET A 232 1.11 -7.28 -15.48
N LEU A 233 1.53 -6.45 -14.52
CA LEU A 233 2.76 -5.67 -14.59
C LEU A 233 3.98 -6.57 -14.75
N ARG A 234 4.08 -7.62 -13.93
CA ARG A 234 5.16 -8.61 -14.02
C ARG A 234 5.22 -9.23 -15.41
N ARG A 235 4.10 -9.69 -15.98
CA ARG A 235 4.04 -10.29 -17.32
C ARG A 235 4.45 -9.34 -18.44
N LEU A 236 4.05 -8.07 -18.31
CA LEU A 236 4.43 -7.03 -19.26
C LEU A 236 5.87 -6.52 -19.06
N GLY A 237 6.58 -7.02 -18.05
CA GLY A 237 7.91 -6.56 -17.67
C GLY A 237 7.91 -5.09 -17.25
N ILE A 238 6.80 -4.57 -16.70
CA ILE A 238 6.69 -3.21 -16.19
C ILE A 238 7.04 -3.23 -14.71
N PRO A 239 8.11 -2.56 -14.28
CA PRO A 239 8.49 -2.53 -12.87
C PRO A 239 7.44 -1.82 -12.02
N LEU A 240 7.25 -2.32 -10.80
CA LEU A 240 6.41 -1.73 -9.77
C LEU A 240 7.28 -1.14 -8.67
N ALA A 241 7.19 0.17 -8.46
CA ALA A 241 7.67 0.83 -7.25
C ALA A 241 6.52 0.88 -6.24
N LEU A 242 6.71 0.24 -5.11
CA LEU A 242 5.72 0.23 -4.02
C LEU A 242 6.31 0.98 -2.83
N TRP A 243 5.73 2.14 -2.50
CA TRP A 243 6.20 2.94 -1.38
C TRP A 243 5.23 2.87 -0.22
N PHE A 244 5.65 2.23 0.89
CA PHE A 244 4.93 2.27 2.14
C PHE A 244 5.31 3.53 2.92
N VAL A 245 4.29 4.29 3.28
CA VAL A 245 4.36 5.51 4.10
C VAL A 245 3.61 5.35 5.43
N ASP A 246 3.04 4.17 5.65
CA ASP A 246 2.47 3.68 6.90
C ASP A 246 2.97 2.24 7.16
N SER A 247 2.62 1.66 8.31
CA SER A 247 3.06 0.32 8.69
C SER A 247 2.67 -0.73 7.64
N PRO A 248 3.64 -1.41 7.00
CA PRO A 248 3.37 -2.43 6.00
C PRO A 248 2.57 -3.59 6.56
N GLU A 249 2.71 -3.92 7.83
CA GLU A 249 1.99 -5.03 8.49
C GLU A 249 0.48 -4.83 8.44
N PHE A 250 0.01 -3.57 8.60
CA PHE A 250 -1.41 -3.24 8.50
C PHE A 250 -1.92 -3.18 7.07
N ILE A 251 -1.10 -2.65 6.18
CA ILE A 251 -1.46 -2.49 4.78
C ILE A 251 -1.53 -3.85 4.10
N LEU A 252 -0.60 -4.74 4.44
CA LEU A 252 -0.54 -6.09 3.88
C LEU A 252 -1.52 -7.07 4.53
N TYR A 253 -2.21 -6.66 5.59
CA TYR A 253 -3.20 -7.51 6.25
C TYR A 253 -4.38 -7.81 5.31
N GLY A 254 -4.53 -9.09 4.95
CA GLY A 254 -5.58 -9.55 4.04
C GLY A 254 -5.37 -9.19 2.56
N GLU A 255 -4.19 -8.68 2.18
CA GLU A 255 -3.85 -8.34 0.79
C GLU A 255 -2.99 -9.43 0.15
N ALA A 256 -3.18 -9.67 -1.15
CA ALA A 256 -2.24 -10.48 -1.92
C ALA A 256 -0.98 -9.66 -2.22
N LEU A 257 0.16 -10.17 -1.76
CA LEU A 257 1.44 -9.53 -2.03
C LEU A 257 1.78 -9.55 -3.53
N PRO A 258 2.28 -8.44 -4.09
CA PRO A 258 2.84 -8.45 -5.44
C PRO A 258 3.96 -9.49 -5.54
N PRO A 259 4.18 -10.11 -6.71
CA PRO A 259 5.38 -10.92 -6.92
C PRO A 259 6.65 -10.08 -6.66
N ALA A 260 7.60 -10.61 -5.88
CA ALA A 260 8.84 -9.89 -5.54
C ALA A 260 9.68 -9.57 -6.80
N ASP A 261 9.63 -10.45 -7.79
CA ASP A 261 10.18 -10.26 -9.11
C ASP A 261 9.50 -9.10 -9.85
N GLY A 262 10.27 -8.07 -10.19
CA GLY A 262 9.78 -6.83 -10.80
C GLY A 262 9.16 -5.82 -9.82
N CYS A 263 9.16 -6.08 -8.51
CA CYS A 263 8.68 -5.16 -7.48
C CYS A 263 9.84 -4.65 -6.63
N HIS A 264 9.99 -3.32 -6.53
CA HIS A 264 10.91 -2.68 -5.61
C HIS A 264 10.12 -1.96 -4.52
N VAL A 265 10.32 -2.37 -3.28
CA VAL A 265 9.61 -1.82 -2.11
C VAL A 265 10.44 -0.72 -1.45
N PHE A 266 9.84 0.43 -1.30
CA PHE A 266 10.38 1.56 -0.56
C PHE A 266 9.66 1.68 0.79
N LEU A 267 10.43 1.90 1.84
CA LEU A 267 9.92 1.98 3.21
C LEU A 267 10.33 3.31 3.83
N TRP A 268 9.37 4.03 4.41
CA TRP A 268 9.63 5.31 5.09
C TRP A 268 10.32 5.11 6.45
N GLU A 269 10.20 3.93 7.06
CA GLU A 269 10.78 3.56 8.36
C GLU A 269 11.75 2.37 8.20
N LYS A 270 12.97 2.53 8.69
CA LYS A 270 14.06 1.55 8.53
C LYS A 270 13.80 0.23 9.25
N SER A 271 13.08 0.25 10.37
CA SER A 271 12.81 -0.96 11.16
C SER A 271 12.07 -2.05 10.39
N TYR A 272 11.34 -1.70 9.34
CA TYR A 272 10.61 -2.68 8.51
C TYR A 272 11.46 -3.30 7.40
N LEU A 273 12.64 -2.73 7.08
CA LEU A 273 13.48 -3.22 5.99
C LEU A 273 13.82 -4.71 6.09
N PRO A 274 14.31 -5.23 7.26
CA PRO A 274 14.68 -6.64 7.36
C PRO A 274 13.52 -7.60 7.13
N ALA A 275 12.34 -7.30 7.69
CA ALA A 275 11.17 -8.16 7.60
C ALA A 275 10.63 -8.26 6.16
N VAL A 276 10.62 -7.14 5.43
CA VAL A 276 10.18 -7.11 4.02
C VAL A 276 11.23 -7.73 3.10
N ALA A 277 12.52 -7.50 3.36
CA ALA A 277 13.61 -8.14 2.61
C ALA A 277 13.60 -9.67 2.77
N ALA A 278 13.27 -10.19 3.95
CA ALA A 278 13.16 -11.62 4.22
C ALA A 278 12.07 -12.31 3.39
N GLN A 279 11.10 -11.55 2.86
CA GLN A 279 10.07 -12.04 1.94
C GLN A 279 10.55 -12.08 0.47
N GLY A 280 11.82 -11.77 0.21
CA GLY A 280 12.43 -11.81 -1.13
C GLY A 280 12.33 -10.50 -1.92
N TYR A 281 11.79 -9.42 -1.34
CA TYR A 281 11.70 -8.14 -2.02
C TYR A 281 13.05 -7.40 -2.05
N ARG A 282 13.30 -6.70 -3.13
CA ARG A 282 14.28 -5.62 -3.16
C ARG A 282 13.72 -4.45 -2.37
N VAL A 283 14.43 -4.01 -1.33
CA VAL A 283 13.96 -2.97 -0.41
C VAL A 283 14.92 -1.80 -0.32
N SER A 284 14.37 -0.59 -0.15
CA SER A 284 15.14 0.63 0.07
C SER A 284 14.48 1.56 1.07
N TYR A 285 15.29 2.25 1.87
CA TYR A 285 14.81 3.32 2.73
C TYR A 285 14.53 4.58 1.91
N LEU A 286 13.32 5.11 2.02
CA LEU A 286 12.90 6.35 1.39
C LEU A 286 12.02 7.15 2.36
N PRO A 287 12.58 8.14 3.08
CA PRO A 287 11.81 8.97 4.01
C PRO A 287 10.83 9.87 3.27
N LEU A 288 9.82 10.38 3.97
CA LEU A 288 8.93 11.42 3.48
C LEU A 288 9.72 12.68 3.04
N ALA A 289 9.05 13.66 2.48
CA ALA A 289 9.66 14.88 1.96
C ALA A 289 8.69 16.06 2.01
N ALA A 290 9.11 17.24 1.59
CA ALA A 290 8.26 18.40 1.43
C ALA A 290 7.77 18.56 -0.02
N ASP A 291 6.54 19.04 -0.17
CA ASP A 291 6.01 19.48 -1.45
C ASP A 291 6.33 20.97 -1.69
N VAL A 292 7.10 21.23 -2.73
CA VAL A 292 7.55 22.61 -3.04
C VAL A 292 6.39 23.61 -3.24
N ARG A 293 5.18 23.12 -3.56
CA ARG A 293 3.98 23.97 -3.70
C ARG A 293 3.58 24.63 -2.38
N LEU A 294 3.90 24.05 -1.24
CA LEU A 294 3.62 24.64 0.07
C LEU A 294 4.34 25.97 0.26
N ALA A 295 5.57 26.11 -0.29
CA ALA A 295 6.33 27.36 -0.20
C ALA A 295 5.60 28.55 -0.84
N GLY A 296 4.84 28.32 -1.92
CA GLY A 296 4.05 29.35 -2.60
C GLY A 296 2.83 29.84 -1.80
N ALA A 297 2.35 29.03 -0.85
CA ALA A 297 1.23 29.38 0.05
C ALA A 297 1.71 29.88 1.43
N ALA A 298 3.01 29.80 1.70
CA ALA A 298 3.60 30.23 2.97
C ALA A 298 3.68 31.75 3.05
N ARG A 299 2.80 32.33 3.86
CA ARG A 299 2.74 33.77 4.14
C ARG A 299 2.30 34.00 5.58
N VAL A 300 2.79 35.09 6.17
CA VAL A 300 2.38 35.45 7.53
C VAL A 300 0.93 35.98 7.49
N GLU A 301 0.06 35.37 8.26
CA GLU A 301 -1.33 35.80 8.43
C GLU A 301 -1.65 35.94 9.93
N GLU A 302 -2.17 37.11 10.34
CA GLU A 302 -2.44 37.42 11.76
C GLU A 302 -3.37 36.39 12.41
N ARG A 303 -4.39 35.92 11.67
CA ARG A 303 -5.32 34.89 12.17
C ARG A 303 -4.66 33.56 12.58
N PHE A 304 -3.47 33.29 12.08
CA PHE A 304 -2.68 32.10 12.41
C PHE A 304 -1.50 32.39 13.34
N SER A 305 -1.33 33.65 13.76
CA SER A 305 -0.25 34.02 14.65
C SER A 305 -0.29 33.24 15.97
N ALA A 306 0.85 32.68 16.35
CA ALA A 306 1.03 31.94 17.60
C ALA A 306 2.48 32.05 18.07
N GLY A 307 2.69 32.13 19.39
CA GLY A 307 4.03 31.98 19.98
C GLY A 307 4.54 30.56 19.81
N LEU A 308 3.74 29.60 20.26
CA LEU A 308 3.97 28.16 20.05
C LEU A 308 2.78 27.57 19.29
N SER A 309 3.00 26.74 18.31
CA SER A 309 1.96 26.01 17.60
C SER A 309 2.23 24.51 17.52
N PHE A 310 1.16 23.75 17.53
CA PHE A 310 1.15 22.33 17.17
C PHE A 310 0.04 22.08 16.15
N VAL A 311 0.41 21.55 14.98
CA VAL A 311 -0.55 21.17 13.92
C VAL A 311 -0.75 19.65 13.95
N GLY A 312 -1.94 19.18 14.28
CA GLY A 312 -2.26 17.75 14.28
C GLY A 312 -3.38 17.35 15.23
N ASN A 313 -3.79 16.09 15.13
CA ASN A 313 -4.91 15.54 15.88
C ASN A 313 -4.47 14.99 17.25
N SER A 314 -5.42 15.01 18.20
CA SER A 314 -5.24 14.50 19.56
C SER A 314 -5.10 12.97 19.63
N LEU A 315 -5.50 12.23 18.58
CA LEU A 315 -5.72 10.78 18.58
C LEU A 315 -6.82 10.32 19.57
N ALA A 316 -7.55 11.24 20.17
CA ALA A 316 -8.67 10.94 21.07
C ALA A 316 -9.93 10.45 20.31
N SER A 317 -9.95 10.59 18.98
CA SER A 317 -11.07 10.16 18.13
C SER A 317 -11.04 8.65 17.92
N GLY A 318 -12.05 7.94 18.38
CA GLY A 318 -12.44 6.54 18.10
C GLY A 318 -11.52 5.52 17.41
N PHE A 319 -10.30 5.90 16.97
CA PHE A 319 -9.37 5.00 16.29
C PHE A 319 -8.89 3.88 17.22
N LEU A 320 -8.47 4.23 18.46
CA LEU A 320 -8.08 3.22 19.45
C LEU A 320 -9.24 2.28 19.79
N ALA A 321 -10.47 2.79 19.85
CA ALA A 321 -11.66 1.98 20.05
C ALA A 321 -11.87 0.99 18.88
N ARG A 322 -11.63 1.42 17.63
CA ARG A 322 -11.71 0.53 16.46
C ARG A 322 -10.64 -0.57 16.46
N LEU A 323 -9.45 -0.30 16.99
CA LEU A 323 -8.43 -1.32 17.17
C LEU A 323 -8.83 -2.30 18.29
N ALA A 324 -9.37 -1.79 19.39
CA ALA A 324 -9.73 -2.57 20.56
C ALA A 324 -10.83 -3.62 20.30
N VAL A 325 -11.70 -3.44 19.30
CA VAL A 325 -12.72 -4.46 18.95
C VAL A 325 -12.14 -5.69 18.25
N LYS A 326 -10.85 -5.66 17.89
CA LYS A 326 -10.18 -6.75 17.17
C LYS A 326 -9.39 -7.71 18.06
N PHE A 327 -9.40 -7.49 19.38
CA PHE A 327 -8.78 -8.38 20.37
C PHE A 327 -9.62 -8.38 21.67
N PRO A 328 -9.44 -9.37 22.58
CA PRO A 328 -10.21 -9.45 23.82
C PRO A 328 -9.95 -8.26 24.74
N VAL A 329 -10.96 -7.44 25.02
CA VAL A 329 -10.89 -6.29 25.95
C VAL A 329 -11.28 -6.77 27.36
N THR A 330 -10.40 -7.50 28.01
CA THR A 330 -10.56 -7.93 29.43
C THR A 330 -9.82 -6.96 30.35
N ALA A 331 -10.20 -6.93 31.64
CA ALA A 331 -9.51 -6.13 32.64
C ALA A 331 -7.99 -6.45 32.68
N GLN A 332 -7.65 -7.73 32.49
CA GLN A 332 -6.26 -8.22 32.52
C GLN A 332 -5.46 -7.74 31.30
N VAL A 333 -6.04 -7.81 30.08
CA VAL A 333 -5.42 -7.29 28.84
C VAL A 333 -5.23 -5.78 28.94
N MET A 334 -6.23 -5.06 29.46
CA MET A 334 -6.14 -3.59 29.55
C MET A 334 -5.18 -3.13 30.65
N ALA A 335 -5.06 -3.85 31.76
CA ALA A 335 -4.03 -3.58 32.78
C ALA A 335 -2.63 -3.78 32.19
N PHE A 336 -2.39 -4.91 31.52
CA PHE A 336 -1.14 -5.16 30.84
C PHE A 336 -0.83 -4.10 29.77
N ALA A 337 -1.83 -3.69 28.97
CA ALA A 337 -1.67 -2.64 27.97
C ALA A 337 -1.25 -1.31 28.60
N GLY A 338 -1.82 -0.95 29.75
CA GLY A 338 -1.44 0.25 30.51
C GLY A 338 0.04 0.23 30.94
N GLU A 339 0.49 -0.88 31.52
CA GLU A 339 1.91 -1.06 31.92
C GLU A 339 2.84 -1.04 30.70
N ALA A 340 2.45 -1.70 29.61
CA ALA A 340 3.20 -1.73 28.36
C ALA A 340 3.37 -0.33 27.77
N VAL A 341 2.31 0.48 27.76
CA VAL A 341 2.35 1.88 27.28
C VAL A 341 3.37 2.70 28.06
N GLU A 342 3.41 2.58 29.40
CA GLU A 342 4.41 3.27 30.22
C GLU A 342 5.85 2.84 29.88
N ARG A 343 6.07 1.54 29.69
CA ARG A 343 7.38 1.00 29.28
C ARG A 343 7.80 1.55 27.90
N ILE A 344 6.89 1.62 26.94
CA ILE A 344 7.16 2.16 25.59
C ILE A 344 7.53 3.64 25.64
N ILE A 345 6.82 4.45 26.44
CA ILE A 345 7.09 5.90 26.57
C ILE A 345 8.43 6.14 27.25
N ALA A 346 8.79 5.33 28.24
CA ALA A 346 10.05 5.44 28.97
C ALA A 346 11.27 4.92 28.19
N ALA A 347 11.04 4.11 27.14
CA ALA A 347 12.11 3.47 26.39
C ALA A 347 12.98 4.48 25.62
N ARG A 348 14.27 4.18 25.55
CA ARG A 348 15.23 4.83 24.64
C ARG A 348 15.62 3.82 23.58
N GLY A 349 15.63 4.22 22.30
CA GLY A 349 16.02 3.36 21.19
C GLY A 349 14.83 2.85 20.37
N ASP A 350 14.86 1.59 19.93
CA ASP A 350 13.85 1.03 19.03
C ASP A 350 12.58 0.61 19.78
N GLN A 351 11.57 1.48 19.75
CA GLN A 351 10.26 1.23 20.34
C GLN A 351 9.52 0.09 19.65
N LEU A 352 9.72 -0.14 18.35
CA LEU A 352 9.05 -1.23 17.64
C LEU A 352 9.53 -2.59 18.15
N GLN A 353 10.84 -2.76 18.36
CA GLN A 353 11.38 -3.98 18.95
C GLN A 353 10.84 -4.22 20.37
N LEU A 354 10.74 -3.17 21.19
CA LEU A 354 10.15 -3.31 22.52
C LEU A 354 8.67 -3.70 22.45
N VAL A 355 7.91 -3.12 21.51
CA VAL A 355 6.49 -3.47 21.33
C VAL A 355 6.34 -4.94 20.92
N ASP A 356 7.20 -5.46 20.05
CA ASP A 356 7.19 -6.88 19.64
C ASP A 356 7.44 -7.80 20.86
N GLN A 357 8.38 -7.44 21.74
CA GLN A 357 8.62 -8.16 23.00
C GLN A 357 7.38 -8.10 23.92
N LEU A 358 6.75 -6.94 24.05
CA LEU A 358 5.54 -6.77 24.86
C LEU A 358 4.34 -7.54 24.31
N VAL A 359 4.18 -7.59 22.99
CA VAL A 359 3.14 -8.41 22.34
C VAL A 359 3.40 -9.90 22.60
N ALA A 360 4.66 -10.34 22.57
CA ALA A 360 5.03 -11.71 22.91
C ALA A 360 4.74 -12.02 24.39
N GLU A 361 5.10 -11.12 25.32
CA GLU A 361 4.77 -11.24 26.76
C GLU A 361 3.25 -11.32 27.00
N GLY A 362 2.48 -10.48 26.29
CA GLY A 362 1.01 -10.42 26.33
C GLY A 362 0.31 -11.54 25.54
N GLY A 363 1.05 -12.28 24.71
CA GLY A 363 0.48 -13.29 23.80
C GLY A 363 -0.36 -14.37 24.45
N ARG A 364 -0.12 -14.67 25.73
CA ARG A 364 -0.94 -15.59 26.54
C ARG A 364 -2.41 -15.14 26.73
N PHE A 365 -2.69 -13.86 26.49
CA PHE A 365 -4.03 -13.28 26.62
C PHE A 365 -4.72 -13.07 25.26
N LEU A 366 -4.04 -13.36 24.15
CA LEU A 366 -4.48 -13.07 22.79
C LEU A 366 -4.68 -14.39 22.03
N PRO A 367 -5.87 -14.60 21.42
CA PRO A 367 -6.25 -15.90 20.87
C PRO A 367 -5.46 -16.31 19.63
N ASP A 368 -5.05 -15.37 18.79
CA ASP A 368 -4.47 -15.62 17.49
C ASP A 368 -3.54 -14.48 17.05
N ASP A 369 -2.95 -14.63 15.86
CA ASP A 369 -2.01 -13.67 15.30
C ASP A 369 -2.69 -12.36 14.86
N ASP A 370 -3.95 -12.41 14.45
CA ASP A 370 -4.74 -11.23 14.13
C ASP A 370 -4.92 -10.36 15.38
N ALA A 371 -5.33 -10.96 16.48
CA ALA A 371 -5.46 -10.26 17.76
C ALA A 371 -4.13 -9.64 18.20
N ARG A 372 -3.00 -10.34 17.99
CA ARG A 372 -1.65 -9.82 18.29
C ARG A 372 -1.29 -8.63 17.41
N LEU A 373 -1.58 -8.68 16.10
CA LEU A 373 -1.34 -7.56 15.18
C LEU A 373 -2.12 -6.31 15.60
N PHE A 374 -3.41 -6.44 15.88
CA PHE A 374 -4.24 -5.32 16.30
C PHE A 374 -3.87 -4.80 17.69
N PHE A 375 -3.49 -5.68 18.61
CA PHE A 375 -2.99 -5.28 19.93
C PHE A 375 -1.65 -4.53 19.84
N ARG A 376 -0.74 -4.97 18.97
CA ARG A 376 0.50 -4.26 18.66
C ARG A 376 0.25 -2.82 18.23
N ALA A 377 -0.67 -2.63 17.29
CA ALA A 377 -1.08 -1.30 16.87
C ALA A 377 -1.70 -0.49 18.00
N TYR A 378 -2.57 -1.11 18.77
CA TYR A 378 -3.19 -0.46 19.92
C TYR A 378 -2.15 0.06 20.90
N LEU A 379 -1.11 -0.74 21.25
CA LEU A 379 -0.02 -0.32 22.13
C LEU A 379 0.75 0.88 21.54
N LEU A 380 1.16 0.82 20.28
CA LEU A 380 1.91 1.90 19.62
C LEU A 380 1.13 3.21 19.56
N HIS A 381 -0.14 3.15 19.18
CA HIS A 381 -0.97 4.36 19.08
C HIS A 381 -1.37 4.90 20.45
N SER A 382 -1.61 4.03 21.44
CA SER A 382 -1.88 4.44 22.82
C SER A 382 -0.66 5.12 23.44
N ALA A 383 0.53 4.54 23.25
CA ALA A 383 1.78 5.12 23.71
C ALA A 383 2.07 6.46 23.02
N THR A 384 1.85 6.55 21.69
CA THR A 384 1.98 7.80 20.94
C THR A 384 1.03 8.89 21.45
N SER A 385 -0.24 8.55 21.70
CA SER A 385 -1.23 9.47 22.24
C SER A 385 -0.85 9.97 23.63
N ALA A 386 -0.44 9.06 24.52
CA ALA A 386 -0.02 9.39 25.88
C ALA A 386 1.27 10.23 25.90
N TYR A 387 2.29 9.87 25.10
CA TYR A 387 3.52 10.63 24.92
C TYR A 387 3.23 12.06 24.44
N ARG A 388 2.45 12.19 23.36
CA ARG A 388 2.07 13.49 22.79
C ARG A 388 1.31 14.35 23.79
N THR A 389 0.33 13.77 24.49
CA THR A 389 -0.43 14.47 25.54
C THR A 389 0.47 15.00 26.63
N ARG A 390 1.37 14.17 27.18
CA ARG A 390 2.28 14.58 28.25
C ARG A 390 3.25 15.67 27.77
N LEU A 391 3.81 15.53 26.58
CA LEU A 391 4.75 16.47 26.01
C LEU A 391 4.11 17.83 25.76
N LEU A 392 2.96 17.87 25.07
CA LEU A 392 2.26 19.11 24.77
C LEU A 392 1.67 19.76 26.03
N GLY A 393 1.33 18.96 27.04
CA GLY A 393 0.92 19.45 28.35
C GLY A 393 1.96 20.33 29.02
N GLN A 394 3.29 20.03 28.84
CA GLN A 394 4.36 20.87 29.36
C GLN A 394 4.45 22.26 28.71
N LEU A 395 3.86 22.40 27.50
CA LEU A 395 3.90 23.64 26.73
C LEU A 395 2.66 24.54 26.95
N LEU A 396 1.60 24.05 27.59
CA LEU A 396 0.41 24.85 27.87
C LEU A 396 0.69 26.14 28.66
N PRO A 397 1.56 26.13 29.68
CA PRO A 397 1.89 27.37 30.40
C PRO A 397 2.63 28.40 29.55
N LEU A 398 3.17 28.00 28.40
CA LEU A 398 3.86 28.88 27.43
C LEU A 398 2.93 29.39 26.33
N GLY A 399 1.62 29.13 26.42
CA GLY A 399 0.63 29.61 25.46
C GLY A 399 0.60 28.78 24.15
N LEU A 400 0.67 27.45 24.24
CA LEU A 400 0.57 26.57 23.08
C LEU A 400 -0.79 26.68 22.39
N THR A 401 -0.79 26.97 21.11
CA THR A 401 -1.95 26.95 20.22
C THR A 401 -2.01 25.65 19.43
N PHE A 402 -3.14 24.98 19.44
CA PHE A 402 -3.42 23.78 18.65
C PHE A 402 -4.15 24.14 17.35
N PHE A 403 -3.76 23.54 16.25
CA PHE A 403 -4.46 23.59 14.96
C PHE A 403 -4.84 22.17 14.54
N GLY A 404 -6.14 21.93 14.40
CA GLY A 404 -6.73 20.61 14.09
C GLY A 404 -7.29 19.90 15.32
N ASP A 405 -8.42 19.18 15.14
CA ASP A 405 -9.12 18.39 16.16
C ASP A 405 -9.43 19.16 17.47
N PRO A 406 -10.05 20.35 17.39
CA PRO A 406 -10.25 21.19 18.57
C PRO A 406 -11.04 20.50 19.68
N ASP A 407 -12.03 19.67 19.33
CA ASP A 407 -12.85 18.95 20.30
C ASP A 407 -12.07 17.81 20.97
N GLY A 408 -11.20 17.14 20.24
CA GLY A 408 -10.32 16.12 20.80
C GLY A 408 -9.32 16.74 21.78
N TRP A 409 -8.69 17.86 21.43
CA TRP A 409 -7.76 18.56 22.32
C TRP A 409 -8.45 19.10 23.57
N ARG A 410 -9.68 19.67 23.45
CA ARG A 410 -10.46 20.12 24.60
C ARG A 410 -10.87 18.97 25.52
N LYS A 411 -11.14 17.77 24.97
CA LYS A 411 -11.38 16.57 25.79
C LYS A 411 -10.14 16.17 26.60
N VAL A 412 -8.95 16.35 26.03
CA VAL A 412 -7.69 15.99 26.66
C VAL A 412 -7.26 17.01 27.73
N PHE A 413 -7.31 18.31 27.42
CA PHE A 413 -6.73 19.37 28.24
C PHE A 413 -7.75 20.32 28.89
N GLY A 414 -9.03 20.14 28.62
CA GLY A 414 -10.09 21.05 29.09
C GLY A 414 -10.36 22.18 28.10
N SER A 415 -11.40 22.98 28.41
CA SER A 415 -11.90 24.02 27.50
C SER A 415 -11.06 25.29 27.45
N ALA A 416 -10.13 25.48 28.38
CA ALA A 416 -9.35 26.72 28.52
C ALA A 416 -8.17 26.85 27.55
N ILE A 417 -7.88 25.82 26.73
CA ILE A 417 -6.80 25.83 25.75
C ILE A 417 -7.16 26.60 24.47
N ASP A 418 -6.17 27.18 23.80
CA ASP A 418 -6.31 27.73 22.45
C ASP A 418 -6.28 26.59 21.41
N ALA A 419 -7.45 26.00 21.12
CA ALA A 419 -7.62 24.96 20.11
C ALA A 419 -8.48 25.51 18.96
N ARG A 420 -7.84 25.68 17.82
CA ARG A 420 -8.40 26.26 16.59
C ARG A 420 -8.86 25.16 15.62
N PRO A 421 -9.78 25.44 14.68
CA PRO A 421 -10.28 24.47 13.69
C PRO A 421 -9.19 23.79 12.87
N ASP A 422 -9.59 22.72 12.19
CA ASP A 422 -8.76 22.07 11.18
C ASP A 422 -8.34 23.05 10.09
N VAL A 423 -7.10 22.93 9.65
CA VAL A 423 -6.51 23.74 8.58
C VAL A 423 -6.28 22.90 7.34
N ASN A 424 -6.60 23.47 6.18
CA ASN A 424 -6.35 22.80 4.92
C ASN A 424 -4.84 22.69 4.66
N TYR A 425 -4.36 21.46 4.42
CA TYR A 425 -2.95 21.15 4.29
C TYR A 425 -2.23 22.00 3.23
N PHE A 426 -2.79 22.17 2.04
CA PHE A 426 -2.14 22.92 0.96
C PHE A 426 -2.38 24.44 1.00
N ARG A 427 -3.46 24.91 1.64
CA ARG A 427 -3.86 26.32 1.57
C ARG A 427 -3.57 27.09 2.86
N GLU A 428 -3.73 26.46 4.02
CA GLU A 428 -3.69 27.14 5.30
C GLU A 428 -2.52 26.69 6.19
N THR A 429 -2.19 25.39 6.19
CA THR A 429 -1.07 24.88 6.99
C THR A 429 0.26 25.63 6.72
N PRO A 430 0.62 25.97 5.45
CA PRO A 430 1.81 26.78 5.20
C PRO A 430 1.80 28.16 5.90
N ALA A 431 0.62 28.79 5.95
CA ALA A 431 0.49 30.07 6.64
C ALA A 431 0.57 29.92 8.17
N VAL A 432 0.04 28.82 8.75
CA VAL A 432 0.25 28.49 10.17
C VAL A 432 1.74 28.37 10.48
N TYR A 433 2.48 27.60 9.68
CA TYR A 433 3.92 27.40 9.87
C TYR A 433 4.73 28.68 9.77
N ALA A 434 4.38 29.55 8.79
CA ALA A 434 5.04 30.84 8.61
C ALA A 434 4.67 31.88 9.68
N SER A 435 3.47 31.77 10.31
CA SER A 435 2.96 32.74 11.29
C SER A 435 3.29 32.38 12.73
N SER A 436 3.78 31.16 12.99
CA SER A 436 4.12 30.70 14.34
C SER A 436 5.60 30.99 14.65
N ALA A 437 5.90 31.53 15.83
CA ALA A 437 7.27 31.77 16.22
C ALA A 437 8.04 30.45 16.43
N VAL A 438 7.39 29.44 17.00
CA VAL A 438 7.96 28.10 17.18
C VAL A 438 6.89 27.06 16.80
N ASN A 439 7.18 26.24 15.81
CA ASN A 439 6.35 25.10 15.42
C ASN A 439 6.86 23.84 16.11
N VAL A 440 6.05 23.28 16.99
CA VAL A 440 6.41 22.08 17.76
C VAL A 440 6.02 20.82 16.99
N ASN A 441 6.94 19.88 16.90
CA ASN A 441 6.68 18.54 16.40
C ASN A 441 6.86 17.50 17.50
N ALA A 442 5.96 16.52 17.55
CA ALA A 442 6.06 15.32 18.36
C ALA A 442 5.90 14.12 17.43
N THR A 443 6.98 13.38 17.23
CA THR A 443 7.02 12.21 16.33
C THR A 443 6.20 11.07 16.92
N SER A 444 5.55 10.28 16.07
CA SER A 444 4.85 9.07 16.49
C SER A 444 5.85 7.99 16.89
N LEU A 445 5.59 7.28 17.99
CA LEU A 445 6.46 6.20 18.48
C LEU A 445 6.52 4.97 17.56
N GLN A 446 5.70 4.94 16.50
CA GLN A 446 5.83 3.96 15.41
C GLN A 446 6.99 4.26 14.44
N MET A 447 7.70 5.36 14.63
CA MET A 447 8.75 5.87 13.74
C MET A 447 10.07 6.07 14.49
N PRO A 448 10.71 5.01 15.03
CA PRO A 448 11.93 5.17 15.82
C PRO A 448 13.16 5.61 15.01
N HIS A 449 13.19 5.30 13.70
CA HIS A 449 14.35 5.55 12.82
C HIS A 449 14.00 6.39 11.58
N THR A 450 12.90 7.14 11.63
CA THR A 450 12.53 8.10 10.59
C THR A 450 11.93 9.35 11.21
N VAL A 451 11.40 10.25 10.38
CA VAL A 451 10.73 11.47 10.80
C VAL A 451 9.41 11.63 10.06
N ASN A 452 8.46 12.34 10.68
CA ASN A 452 7.21 12.67 10.02
C ASN A 452 7.37 13.84 9.04
N GLN A 453 6.37 14.05 8.20
CA GLN A 453 6.39 15.05 7.12
C GLN A 453 6.57 16.49 7.62
N ARG A 454 6.08 16.84 8.83
CA ARG A 454 6.24 18.17 9.43
C ARG A 454 7.69 18.62 9.53
N VAL A 455 8.61 17.67 9.71
CA VAL A 455 10.05 17.96 9.77
C VAL A 455 10.58 18.59 8.48
N PHE A 456 9.93 18.35 7.37
CA PHE A 456 10.27 18.95 6.07
C PHE A 456 9.35 20.14 5.73
N ASP A 457 8.07 20.05 6.02
CA ASP A 457 7.08 21.07 5.65
C ASP A 457 7.27 22.39 6.39
N VAL A 458 7.55 22.35 7.71
CA VAL A 458 7.76 23.55 8.52
C VAL A 458 8.93 24.38 8.00
N PRO A 459 10.14 23.80 7.82
CA PRO A 459 11.26 24.54 7.24
C PRO A 459 10.98 25.03 5.83
N LEU A 460 10.36 24.22 4.97
CA LEU A 460 10.01 24.64 3.60
C LEU A 460 9.18 25.92 3.59
N CYS A 461 8.24 26.05 4.53
CA CYS A 461 7.39 27.23 4.69
C CYS A 461 8.10 28.40 5.39
N GLY A 462 9.39 28.29 5.71
CA GLY A 462 10.16 29.31 6.43
C GLY A 462 9.90 29.36 7.93
N GLY A 463 9.15 28.39 8.47
CA GLY A 463 8.87 28.27 9.90
C GLY A 463 10.05 27.69 10.68
N PHE A 464 10.20 28.12 11.94
CA PHE A 464 11.14 27.50 12.86
C PHE A 464 10.54 26.21 13.45
N LEU A 465 11.27 25.11 13.33
CA LEU A 465 10.89 23.78 13.81
C LEU A 465 11.59 23.46 15.11
N LEU A 466 10.82 23.07 16.14
CA LEU A 466 11.31 22.42 17.36
C LEU A 466 10.77 20.98 17.38
N THR A 467 11.64 19.98 17.29
CA THR A 467 11.27 18.56 17.19
C THR A 467 12.02 17.69 18.19
N ASP A 468 11.44 16.54 18.51
CA ASP A 468 12.07 15.49 19.30
C ASP A 468 13.30 14.91 18.59
N ARG A 469 14.32 14.54 19.37
CA ARG A 469 15.54 13.92 18.85
C ARG A 469 15.23 12.52 18.32
N GLN A 470 15.30 12.36 17.01
CA GLN A 470 15.19 11.08 16.30
C GLN A 470 16.53 10.72 15.64
N GLY A 471 16.88 9.43 15.63
CA GLY A 471 18.14 8.96 15.04
C GLY A 471 18.33 9.35 13.57
N ALA A 472 17.24 9.40 12.80
CA ALA A 472 17.27 9.79 11.39
C ALA A 472 17.59 11.26 11.15
N LEU A 473 17.42 12.14 12.13
CA LEU A 473 17.63 13.58 11.94
C LEU A 473 19.08 13.92 11.56
N GLY A 474 20.06 13.24 12.16
CA GLY A 474 21.47 13.44 11.84
C GLY A 474 21.87 13.01 10.43
N GLU A 475 21.05 12.18 9.76
CA GLU A 475 21.26 11.80 8.36
C GLU A 475 20.57 12.79 7.40
N LEU A 476 19.55 13.52 7.88
CA LEU A 476 18.71 14.40 7.07
C LEU A 476 19.12 15.87 7.19
N PHE A 477 19.59 16.29 8.37
CA PHE A 477 19.96 17.65 8.66
C PHE A 477 21.33 17.69 9.32
N ALA A 478 22.11 18.71 8.97
CA ALA A 478 23.36 19.00 9.69
C ALA A 478 23.07 19.62 11.05
N GLU A 479 24.09 19.65 11.91
CA GLU A 479 24.04 20.35 13.17
C GLU A 479 23.62 21.81 12.99
N ASN A 480 22.75 22.32 13.84
CA ASN A 480 22.17 23.68 13.77
C ASN A 480 21.23 23.97 12.58
N GLU A 481 20.76 22.96 11.87
CA GLU A 481 19.70 23.14 10.86
C GLU A 481 18.29 22.91 11.43
N VAL A 482 18.16 22.19 12.57
CA VAL A 482 16.90 22.00 13.31
C VAL A 482 17.14 22.14 14.82
N ALA A 483 16.14 22.62 15.54
CA ALA A 483 16.15 22.67 16.99
C ALA A 483 15.58 21.38 17.58
N LEU A 484 16.27 20.78 18.54
CA LEU A 484 15.94 19.49 19.13
C LEU A 484 15.62 19.62 20.61
N TYR A 485 14.67 18.83 21.08
CA TYR A 485 14.44 18.56 22.50
C TYR A 485 14.61 17.06 22.80
N ASP A 486 15.00 16.74 24.05
CA ASP A 486 15.36 15.37 24.43
C ASP A 486 14.21 14.57 25.10
N GLY A 487 13.02 15.13 25.14
CA GLY A 487 11.82 14.46 25.67
C GLY A 487 10.88 15.37 26.46
N ILE A 488 9.98 14.75 27.24
CA ILE A 488 8.91 15.44 27.93
C ILE A 488 9.44 16.45 28.98
N SER A 489 10.53 16.13 29.66
CA SER A 489 11.10 16.98 30.74
C SER A 489 11.86 18.20 30.20
N ASP A 490 12.33 18.15 28.96
CA ASP A 490 13.21 19.16 28.36
C ASP A 490 12.47 20.17 27.46
N VAL A 491 11.35 19.75 26.87
CA VAL A 491 10.66 20.50 25.82
C VAL A 491 10.24 21.91 26.24
N ALA A 492 9.80 22.11 27.49
CA ALA A 492 9.32 23.41 27.96
C ALA A 492 10.46 24.43 28.13
N GLU A 493 11.62 24.01 28.65
CA GLU A 493 12.79 24.87 28.80
C GLU A 493 13.37 25.23 27.42
N THR A 494 13.50 24.24 26.55
CA THR A 494 13.98 24.42 25.17
C THR A 494 13.05 25.36 24.39
N ALA A 495 11.74 25.18 24.48
CA ALA A 495 10.76 26.08 23.83
C ALA A 495 10.88 27.51 24.33
N ARG A 496 11.00 27.73 25.64
CA ARG A 496 11.18 29.07 26.24
C ARG A 496 12.44 29.74 25.73
N CYS A 497 13.56 29.01 25.72
CA CYS A 497 14.83 29.48 25.21
C CYS A 497 14.72 30.00 23.77
N TYR A 498 14.01 29.27 22.90
CA TYR A 498 13.82 29.69 21.52
C TYR A 498 12.77 30.78 21.34
N LEU A 499 11.74 30.88 22.20
CA LEU A 499 10.78 31.99 22.14
C LEU A 499 11.47 33.35 22.34
N GLU A 500 12.48 33.40 23.20
CA GLU A 500 13.23 34.61 23.53
C GLU A 500 14.29 35.01 22.47
N ARG A 501 14.66 34.09 21.54
CA ARG A 501 15.81 34.25 20.63
C ARG A 501 15.38 34.32 19.17
N GLU A 502 14.66 35.37 18.80
CA GLU A 502 14.12 35.52 17.42
C GLU A 502 15.20 35.44 16.34
N GLY A 503 16.34 36.11 16.52
CA GLY A 503 17.44 36.09 15.55
C GLY A 503 17.96 34.67 15.30
N LEU A 504 18.14 33.88 16.36
CA LEU A 504 18.58 32.50 16.26
C LEU A 504 17.53 31.60 15.57
N ARG A 505 16.24 31.79 15.88
CA ARG A 505 15.17 31.07 15.17
C ARG A 505 15.20 31.33 13.67
N ARG A 506 15.35 32.60 13.24
CA ARG A 506 15.43 32.97 11.82
C ARG A 506 16.63 32.30 11.12
N GLU A 507 17.78 32.30 11.76
CA GLU A 507 18.99 31.67 11.21
C GLU A 507 18.82 30.16 11.03
N ILE A 508 18.27 29.47 12.04
CA ILE A 508 18.03 28.02 11.98
C ILE A 508 16.98 27.71 10.91
N ALA A 509 15.86 28.44 10.88
CA ALA A 509 14.80 28.24 9.91
C ALA A 509 15.30 28.42 8.46
N GLU A 510 16.15 29.43 8.21
CA GLU A 510 16.71 29.66 6.88
C GLU A 510 17.70 28.55 6.46
N ARG A 511 18.52 28.04 7.38
CA ARG A 511 19.39 26.88 7.11
C ARG A 511 18.58 25.62 6.82
N ALA A 512 17.57 25.33 7.64
CA ALA A 512 16.67 24.20 7.44
C ALA A 512 15.92 24.27 6.10
N ARG A 513 15.42 25.47 5.74
CA ARG A 513 14.74 25.70 4.46
C ARG A 513 15.64 25.41 3.27
N ARG A 514 16.88 25.89 3.29
CA ARG A 514 17.86 25.62 2.23
C ARG A 514 18.16 24.12 2.11
N ARG A 515 18.33 23.42 3.24
CA ARG A 515 18.51 21.97 3.27
C ARG A 515 17.34 21.25 2.62
N VAL A 516 16.09 21.57 3.02
CA VAL A 516 14.89 20.94 2.49
C VAL A 516 14.74 21.17 0.99
N LEU A 517 14.92 22.42 0.53
CA LEU A 517 14.85 22.75 -0.90
C LEU A 517 15.94 22.04 -1.71
N GLY A 518 17.14 21.89 -1.16
CA GLY A 518 18.28 21.27 -1.84
C GLY A 518 18.21 19.73 -1.89
N GLU A 519 17.60 19.07 -0.89
CA GLU A 519 17.78 17.62 -0.73
C GLU A 519 16.51 16.85 -0.34
N HIS A 520 15.45 17.53 0.15
CA HIS A 520 14.32 16.84 0.80
C HIS A 520 12.95 17.24 0.24
N THR A 521 12.86 17.39 -1.10
CA THR A 521 11.58 17.55 -1.79
C THR A 521 11.10 16.21 -2.36
N TYR A 522 9.81 16.11 -2.69
CA TYR A 522 9.29 14.92 -3.38
C TYR A 522 9.96 14.69 -4.73
N GLY A 523 10.41 15.75 -5.43
CA GLY A 523 11.24 15.62 -6.64
C GLY A 523 12.54 14.81 -6.38
N HIS A 524 13.23 15.07 -5.26
CA HIS A 524 14.42 14.28 -4.86
C HIS A 524 14.08 12.83 -4.56
N ARG A 525 12.94 12.56 -3.91
CA ARG A 525 12.51 11.17 -3.64
C ARG A 525 12.18 10.42 -4.91
N MET A 526 11.45 11.05 -5.83
CA MET A 526 11.09 10.44 -7.11
C MET A 526 12.31 10.17 -7.96
N ARG A 527 13.28 11.09 -8.01
CA ARG A 527 14.56 10.87 -8.71
C ARG A 527 15.31 9.66 -8.16
N LYS A 528 15.44 9.57 -6.82
CA LYS A 528 16.07 8.43 -6.16
C LYS A 528 15.34 7.12 -6.48
N MET A 529 14.02 7.11 -6.36
CA MET A 529 13.18 5.94 -6.63
C MET A 529 13.36 5.45 -8.07
N ILE A 530 13.27 6.34 -9.05
CA ILE A 530 13.46 6.01 -10.48
C ILE A 530 14.85 5.43 -10.71
N ALA A 531 15.89 6.06 -10.14
CA ALA A 531 17.27 5.59 -10.29
C ALA A 531 17.47 4.18 -9.71
N GLU A 532 16.85 3.88 -8.58
CA GLU A 532 16.95 2.57 -7.94
C GLU A 532 16.12 1.50 -8.65
N VAL A 533 14.93 1.82 -9.17
CA VAL A 533 14.07 0.86 -9.88
C VAL A 533 14.62 0.52 -11.27
N LEU A 534 15.01 1.54 -12.04
CA LEU A 534 15.43 1.39 -13.43
C LEU A 534 16.94 1.20 -13.61
N GLY A 535 17.72 1.28 -12.52
CA GLY A 535 19.18 1.18 -12.54
C GLY A 535 19.88 2.51 -12.83
N ALA A 536 21.22 2.55 -12.72
CA ALA A 536 22.05 3.75 -12.76
C ALA A 536 22.01 4.56 -14.10
N ALA A 537 21.14 4.22 -15.02
CA ALA A 537 20.93 4.96 -16.26
C ALA A 537 20.29 6.37 -16.06
N ALA A 538 19.78 6.67 -14.85
CA ALA A 538 19.28 8.00 -14.51
C ALA A 538 20.37 8.86 -13.85
N ARG A 539 21.50 9.11 -14.52
CA ARG A 539 22.45 10.13 -14.08
C ARG A 539 21.85 11.52 -14.28
N PRO A 540 22.01 12.44 -13.33
CA PRO A 540 21.51 13.80 -13.49
C PRO A 540 22.26 14.53 -14.63
N ALA A 541 21.51 15.32 -15.39
CA ALA A 541 22.09 16.36 -16.22
C ALA A 541 22.56 17.52 -15.34
#